data_33fd3d951d7621c64cb954cc0ec42b07
#
_entry.id   33fd3d951d7621c64cb954cc0ec42b07
#
_cell.length_a   1.000
_cell.length_b   1.000
_cell.length_c   1.000
_cell.angle_alpha   90.00
_cell.angle_beta   90.00
_cell.angle_gamma   90.00
#
_symmetry.space_group_name_H-M   'P 1'
#
loop_
_entity.id
_entity.type
_entity.pdbx_description
1 polymer ?
#
loop_
_entity_poly.entity_id
_entity_poly.type
_entity_poly.pdbx_seq_one_letter_code
_entity_poly.pdbx_strand_id
1 'polypeptide(L)'
;MARAKQEGYRSRAAYKLIELDDKFGLIKPGMRVADLGAAPGGWTQVALKRGAEHVAGVDLLEIEPIAGAILMQLDFTEEGAEDKLKAALGGPADLVISDLAPWTTGHKSTDHLRIVALVETAAYFALDVLKPGGGFIAKVFQGGATGELLDLLKHRFEKVRHYKPPASRSESAETFLLATGFRPETKGAPEQR
;
A
#
# COMPACT_ATOMS: atom_id res chain seq x y z
N MET A 1 17.31 -10.44 -9.96
CA MET A 1 17.57 -9.22 -10.78
C MET A 1 17.38 -9.48 -12.28
N ALA A 2 17.93 -10.55 -12.84
CA ALA A 2 17.87 -10.80 -14.28
C ALA A 2 16.45 -10.87 -14.88
N ARG A 3 15.54 -11.65 -14.29
CA ARG A 3 14.16 -11.81 -14.78
C ARG A 3 13.39 -10.48 -14.81
N ALA A 4 13.43 -9.70 -13.74
CA ALA A 4 12.75 -8.42 -13.67
C ALA A 4 13.22 -7.47 -14.80
N LYS A 5 14.52 -7.41 -15.00
CA LYS A 5 15.12 -6.59 -16.06
C LYS A 5 14.71 -7.06 -17.46
N GLN A 6 14.67 -8.37 -17.69
CA GLN A 6 14.25 -8.96 -18.98
C GLN A 6 12.77 -8.66 -19.28
N GLU A 7 11.92 -8.68 -18.26
CA GLU A 7 10.48 -8.41 -18.38
C GLU A 7 10.13 -6.93 -18.30
N GLY A 8 11.12 -6.05 -18.15
CA GLY A 8 10.96 -4.59 -18.13
C GLY A 8 10.48 -4.01 -16.79
N TYR A 9 10.57 -4.78 -15.69
CA TYR A 9 10.26 -4.27 -14.35
C TYR A 9 11.47 -3.63 -13.68
N ARG A 10 11.25 -2.55 -12.97
CA ARG A 10 12.28 -1.81 -12.26
C ARG A 10 12.81 -2.52 -11.02
N SER A 11 12.04 -3.44 -10.45
CA SER A 11 12.43 -4.20 -9.27
C SER A 11 11.80 -5.59 -9.21
N ARG A 12 12.40 -6.48 -8.41
CA ARG A 12 11.84 -7.80 -8.08
C ARG A 12 10.53 -7.70 -7.31
N ALA A 13 10.34 -6.61 -6.56
CA ALA A 13 9.11 -6.38 -5.80
C ALA A 13 7.86 -6.41 -6.67
N ALA A 14 7.97 -6.11 -7.97
CA ALA A 14 6.88 -6.24 -8.92
C ALA A 14 6.20 -7.62 -8.90
N TYR A 15 6.98 -8.69 -8.79
CA TYR A 15 6.43 -10.05 -8.78
C TYR A 15 5.59 -10.37 -7.54
N LYS A 16 5.88 -9.75 -6.41
CA LYS A 16 5.06 -9.89 -5.20
C LYS A 16 3.65 -9.36 -5.44
N LEU A 17 3.53 -8.19 -6.05
CA LEU A 17 2.22 -7.61 -6.38
C LEU A 17 1.51 -8.41 -7.48
N ILE A 18 2.23 -8.88 -8.49
CA ILE A 18 1.68 -9.75 -9.54
C ILE A 18 1.06 -11.01 -8.91
N GLU A 19 1.79 -11.69 -8.03
CA GLU A 19 1.30 -12.92 -7.38
C GLU A 19 0.12 -12.65 -6.45
N LEU A 20 0.12 -11.54 -5.72
CA LEU A 20 -1.00 -11.11 -4.90
C LEU A 20 -2.24 -10.84 -5.76
N ASP A 21 -2.07 -10.15 -6.87
CA ASP A 21 -3.18 -9.83 -7.76
C ASP A 21 -3.69 -11.06 -8.51
N ASP A 22 -2.81 -11.94 -8.97
CA ASP A 22 -3.20 -13.21 -9.61
C ASP A 22 -4.04 -14.08 -8.68
N LYS A 23 -3.71 -14.08 -7.38
CA LYS A 23 -4.44 -14.88 -6.40
C LYS A 23 -5.75 -14.25 -5.94
N PHE A 24 -5.76 -12.95 -5.69
CA PHE A 24 -6.87 -12.27 -5.03
C PHE A 24 -7.67 -11.34 -5.93
N GLY A 25 -7.21 -11.05 -7.15
CA GLY A 25 -7.90 -10.19 -8.09
C GLY A 25 -8.11 -8.76 -7.59
N LEU A 26 -7.04 -8.13 -7.13
CA LEU A 26 -7.06 -6.85 -6.42
C LEU A 26 -7.13 -5.64 -7.35
N ILE A 27 -6.48 -5.73 -8.52
CA ILE A 27 -6.37 -4.63 -9.49
C ILE A 27 -7.34 -4.87 -10.63
N LYS A 28 -8.22 -3.89 -10.85
CA LYS A 28 -9.21 -3.92 -11.93
C LYS A 28 -8.97 -2.77 -12.90
N PRO A 29 -9.34 -2.93 -14.19
CA PRO A 29 -9.29 -1.81 -15.13
C PRO A 29 -10.08 -0.60 -14.64
N GLY A 30 -9.53 0.59 -14.87
CA GLY A 30 -10.15 1.85 -14.49
C GLY A 30 -9.94 2.29 -13.04
N MET A 31 -9.23 1.51 -12.23
CA MET A 31 -8.95 1.86 -10.83
C MET A 31 -8.05 3.07 -10.67
N ARG A 32 -8.31 3.81 -9.59
CA ARG A 32 -7.43 4.83 -9.03
C ARG A 32 -6.65 4.23 -7.87
N VAL A 33 -5.33 4.25 -7.96
CA VAL A 33 -4.41 3.56 -7.03
C VAL A 33 -3.44 4.55 -6.39
N ALA A 34 -3.29 4.47 -5.07
CA ALA A 34 -2.22 5.14 -4.33
C ALA A 34 -1.10 4.14 -4.04
N ASP A 35 0.14 4.51 -4.36
CA ASP A 35 1.35 3.69 -4.18
C ASP A 35 2.29 4.35 -3.17
N LEU A 36 2.32 3.83 -1.95
CA LEU A 36 3.15 4.31 -0.84
C LEU A 36 4.46 3.51 -0.79
N GLY A 37 5.59 4.20 -0.85
CA GLY A 37 6.89 3.55 -1.00
C GLY A 37 7.11 3.08 -2.44
N ALA A 38 6.81 3.94 -3.41
CA ALA A 38 6.72 3.57 -4.82
C ALA A 38 8.07 3.30 -5.50
N ALA A 39 9.18 3.87 -5.02
CA ALA A 39 10.47 3.69 -5.66
C ALA A 39 10.94 2.22 -5.66
N PRO A 40 11.56 1.74 -6.72
CA PRO A 40 11.89 2.44 -7.97
C PRO A 40 10.74 2.49 -9.00
N GLY A 41 9.57 1.93 -8.71
CA GLY A 41 8.38 2.00 -9.55
C GLY A 41 7.80 0.65 -9.99
N GLY A 42 8.29 -0.46 -9.45
CA GLY A 42 7.83 -1.80 -9.84
C GLY A 42 6.34 -2.03 -9.60
N TRP A 43 5.82 -1.63 -8.46
CA TRP A 43 4.40 -1.78 -8.14
C TRP A 43 3.52 -0.83 -8.96
N THR A 44 3.96 0.39 -9.17
CA THR A 44 3.31 1.33 -10.09
C THR A 44 3.20 0.74 -11.51
N GLN A 45 4.28 0.14 -12.02
CA GLN A 45 4.27 -0.53 -13.31
C GLN A 45 3.24 -1.66 -13.38
N VAL A 46 3.15 -2.49 -12.36
CA VAL A 46 2.18 -3.58 -12.29
C VAL A 46 0.75 -3.03 -12.27
N ALA A 47 0.46 -2.03 -11.46
CA ALA A 47 -0.86 -1.41 -11.37
C ALA A 47 -1.31 -0.88 -12.75
N LEU A 48 -0.45 -0.16 -13.45
CA LEU A 48 -0.74 0.36 -14.79
C LEU A 48 -0.92 -0.75 -15.83
N LYS A 49 -0.07 -1.76 -15.84
CA LYS A 49 -0.20 -2.92 -16.74
C LYS A 49 -1.49 -3.71 -16.51
N ARG A 50 -2.00 -3.74 -15.30
CA ARG A 50 -3.26 -4.39 -14.92
C ARG A 50 -4.49 -3.51 -15.15
N GLY A 51 -4.31 -2.33 -15.73
CA GLY A 51 -5.39 -1.47 -16.20
C GLY A 51 -5.79 -0.33 -15.27
N ALA A 52 -5.04 -0.05 -14.20
CA ALA A 52 -5.27 1.13 -13.40
C ALA A 52 -5.25 2.37 -14.30
N GLU A 53 -6.27 3.19 -14.20
CA GLU A 53 -6.41 4.40 -15.02
C GLU A 53 -5.54 5.55 -14.48
N HIS A 54 -5.38 5.59 -13.17
CA HIS A 54 -4.63 6.63 -12.48
C HIS A 54 -3.86 6.07 -11.30
N VAL A 55 -2.56 6.33 -11.26
CA VAL A 55 -1.69 5.96 -10.15
C VAL A 55 -0.99 7.21 -9.63
N ALA A 56 -1.08 7.46 -8.34
CA ALA A 56 -0.28 8.48 -7.66
C ALA A 56 0.56 7.80 -6.58
N GLY A 57 1.85 8.09 -6.54
CA GLY A 57 2.76 7.44 -5.62
C GLY A 57 3.78 8.38 -5.01
N VAL A 58 4.32 7.98 -3.87
CA VAL A 58 5.32 8.72 -3.10
C VAL A 58 6.42 7.81 -2.61
N ASP A 59 7.62 8.36 -2.49
CA ASP A 59 8.77 7.72 -1.84
C ASP A 59 9.75 8.78 -1.33
N LEU A 60 10.55 8.43 -0.33
CA LEU A 60 11.70 9.23 0.10
C LEU A 60 12.77 9.33 -0.99
N LEU A 61 12.90 8.28 -1.78
CA LEU A 61 13.82 8.21 -2.89
C LEU A 61 13.21 8.84 -4.14
N GLU A 62 14.08 9.39 -4.98
CA GLU A 62 13.68 9.83 -6.31
C GLU A 62 13.15 8.66 -7.12
N ILE A 63 12.06 8.91 -7.84
CA ILE A 63 11.44 7.92 -8.72
C ILE A 63 11.50 8.45 -10.14
N GLU A 64 12.09 7.71 -11.04
CA GLU A 64 12.05 8.07 -12.45
C GLU A 64 10.61 8.07 -12.98
N PRO A 65 10.22 9.06 -13.79
CA PRO A 65 8.87 9.15 -14.30
C PRO A 65 8.38 7.88 -14.98
N ILE A 66 7.10 7.58 -14.77
CA ILE A 66 6.37 6.51 -15.44
C ILE A 66 5.14 7.14 -16.10
N ALA A 67 4.98 6.93 -17.40
CA ALA A 67 3.81 7.41 -18.12
C ALA A 67 2.51 6.84 -17.53
N GLY A 68 1.54 7.69 -17.25
CA GLY A 68 0.28 7.31 -16.62
C GLY A 68 0.27 7.37 -15.10
N ALA A 69 1.37 7.73 -14.46
CA ALA A 69 1.48 7.90 -13.02
C ALA A 69 1.98 9.29 -12.62
N ILE A 70 1.56 9.76 -11.46
CA ILE A 70 2.12 10.94 -10.78
C ILE A 70 2.96 10.43 -9.61
N LEU A 71 4.28 10.57 -9.71
CA LEU A 71 5.22 10.07 -8.72
C LEU A 71 5.97 11.25 -8.08
N MET A 72 5.96 11.30 -6.75
CA MET A 72 6.54 12.40 -5.98
C MET A 72 7.60 11.90 -5.03
N GLN A 73 8.74 12.60 -4.97
CA GLN A 73 9.72 12.42 -3.92
C GLN A 73 9.31 13.22 -2.68
N LEU A 74 8.95 12.51 -1.61
CA LEU A 74 8.33 13.11 -0.46
C LEU A 74 8.36 12.16 0.72
N ASP A 75 8.61 12.66 1.92
CA ASP A 75 8.45 11.91 3.16
C ASP A 75 6.96 11.86 3.53
N PHE A 76 6.38 10.67 3.43
CA PHE A 76 4.94 10.49 3.71
C PHE A 76 4.57 10.71 5.18
N THR A 77 5.54 10.71 6.08
CA THR A 77 5.33 10.99 7.51
C THR A 77 5.32 12.47 7.87
N GLU A 78 5.71 13.35 6.92
CA GLU A 78 5.70 14.79 7.14
C GLU A 78 4.31 15.40 7.05
N GLU A 79 4.13 16.49 7.77
CA GLU A 79 2.90 17.28 7.70
C GLU A 79 2.63 17.78 6.27
N GLY A 80 1.39 17.62 5.82
CA GLY A 80 0.97 18.02 4.47
C GLY A 80 1.27 16.99 3.38
N ALA A 81 2.03 15.93 3.65
CA ALA A 81 2.35 14.90 2.67
C ALA A 81 1.10 14.17 2.17
N GLU A 82 0.20 13.82 3.07
CA GLU A 82 -1.07 13.19 2.71
C GLU A 82 -1.92 14.06 1.80
N ASP A 83 -1.98 15.37 2.06
CA ASP A 83 -2.74 16.31 1.25
C ASP A 83 -2.18 16.43 -0.17
N LYS A 84 -0.86 16.41 -0.32
CA LYS A 84 -0.21 16.37 -1.63
C LYS A 84 -0.54 15.11 -2.40
N LEU A 85 -0.55 13.96 -1.74
CA LEU A 85 -0.91 12.70 -2.38
C LEU A 85 -2.40 12.65 -2.75
N LYS A 86 -3.28 13.14 -1.89
CA LYS A 86 -4.72 13.28 -2.18
C LYS A 86 -4.96 14.16 -3.40
N ALA A 87 -4.26 15.30 -3.49
CA ALA A 87 -4.33 16.17 -4.65
C ALA A 87 -3.87 15.47 -5.93
N ALA A 88 -2.77 14.71 -5.88
CA ALA A 88 -2.26 13.94 -7.00
C ALA A 88 -3.20 12.81 -7.41
N LEU A 89 -3.88 12.16 -6.46
CA LEU A 89 -4.92 11.15 -6.73
C LEU A 89 -6.12 11.75 -7.47
N GLY A 90 -6.46 12.99 -7.19
CA GLY A 90 -7.56 13.68 -7.85
C GLY A 90 -8.96 13.17 -7.49
N GLY A 91 -9.08 12.36 -6.44
CA GLY A 91 -10.35 11.79 -5.96
C GLY A 91 -10.14 10.54 -5.11
N PRO A 92 -11.23 9.91 -4.63
CA PRO A 92 -11.16 8.70 -3.82
C PRO A 92 -10.44 7.57 -4.53
N ALA A 93 -9.69 6.77 -3.78
CA ALA A 93 -8.93 5.64 -4.30
C ALA A 93 -9.76 4.35 -4.29
N ASP A 94 -9.53 3.50 -5.28
CA ASP A 94 -10.03 2.12 -5.32
C ASP A 94 -9.11 1.17 -4.55
N LEU A 95 -7.82 1.47 -4.55
CA LEU A 95 -6.80 0.64 -3.95
C LEU A 95 -5.67 1.50 -3.38
N VAL A 96 -5.23 1.19 -2.18
CA VAL A 96 -4.00 1.71 -1.57
C VAL A 96 -3.03 0.57 -1.40
N ILE A 97 -1.86 0.69 -2.00
CA ILE A 97 -0.77 -0.28 -1.89
C ILE A 97 0.42 0.36 -1.16
N SER A 98 1.03 -0.38 -0.26
CA SER A 98 2.14 0.12 0.55
C SER A 98 3.28 -0.90 0.64
N ASP A 99 4.42 -0.50 0.11
CA ASP A 99 5.70 -1.19 0.26
C ASP A 99 6.68 -0.34 1.09
N LEU A 100 6.14 0.49 1.98
CA LEU A 100 6.94 1.34 2.86
C LEU A 100 7.86 0.50 3.74
N ALA A 101 9.13 0.88 3.76
CA ALA A 101 10.14 0.28 4.61
C ALA A 101 10.95 1.39 5.28
N PRO A 102 11.18 1.30 6.59
CA PRO A 102 12.01 2.27 7.28
C PRO A 102 13.49 2.03 6.95
N TRP A 103 14.29 3.07 7.13
CA TRP A 103 15.74 2.91 7.26
C TRP A 103 16.02 2.10 8.52
N THR A 104 16.76 1.01 8.38
CA THR A 104 17.14 0.20 9.53
C THR A 104 18.30 0.86 10.29
N THR A 105 18.18 0.89 11.62
CA THR A 105 19.22 1.44 12.51
C THR A 105 20.18 0.36 13.02
N GLY A 106 19.80 -0.92 12.84
CA GLY A 106 20.47 -2.06 13.43
C GLY A 106 20.01 -2.38 14.85
N HIS A 107 19.18 -1.53 15.48
CA HIS A 107 18.55 -1.79 16.77
C HIS A 107 17.17 -2.41 16.57
N LYS A 108 17.02 -3.70 16.87
CA LYS A 108 15.79 -4.46 16.61
C LYS A 108 14.52 -3.83 17.17
N SER A 109 14.55 -3.30 18.39
CA SER A 109 13.38 -2.67 19.00
C SER A 109 12.98 -1.36 18.32
N THR A 110 13.96 -0.52 17.98
CA THR A 110 13.72 0.76 17.27
C THR A 110 13.20 0.51 15.85
N ASP A 111 13.81 -0.44 15.14
CA ASP A 111 13.41 -0.79 13.78
C ASP A 111 11.99 -1.39 13.76
N HIS A 112 11.65 -2.21 14.74
CA HIS A 112 10.29 -2.74 14.89
C HIS A 112 9.25 -1.64 15.08
N LEU A 113 9.50 -0.67 15.97
CA LEU A 113 8.58 0.45 16.20
C LEU A 113 8.39 1.32 14.95
N ARG A 114 9.44 1.53 14.16
CA ARG A 114 9.36 2.25 12.89
C ARG A 114 8.52 1.53 11.85
N ILE A 115 8.65 0.21 11.75
CA ILE A 115 7.86 -0.63 10.86
C ILE A 115 6.37 -0.54 11.24
N VAL A 116 6.05 -0.71 12.50
CA VAL A 116 4.67 -0.59 13.01
C VAL A 116 4.09 0.77 12.71
N ALA A 117 4.83 1.85 12.95
CA ALA A 117 4.38 3.22 12.70
C ALA A 117 4.09 3.47 11.21
N LEU A 118 4.91 2.92 10.30
CA LEU A 118 4.67 3.06 8.85
C LEU A 118 3.44 2.29 8.37
N VAL A 119 3.22 1.09 8.88
CA VAL A 119 2.02 0.30 8.56
C VAL A 119 0.77 1.03 9.06
N GLU A 120 0.79 1.57 10.27
CA GLU A 120 -0.32 2.36 10.81
C GLU A 120 -0.59 3.61 9.98
N THR A 121 0.45 4.36 9.63
CA THR A 121 0.34 5.56 8.79
C THR A 121 -0.32 5.23 7.45
N ALA A 122 0.11 4.17 6.79
CA ALA A 122 -0.47 3.71 5.54
C ALA A 122 -1.94 3.27 5.70
N ALA A 123 -2.25 2.57 6.79
CA ALA A 123 -3.61 2.12 7.08
C ALA A 123 -4.57 3.30 7.33
N TYR A 124 -4.19 4.27 8.14
CA TYR A 124 -5.02 5.46 8.37
C TYR A 124 -5.23 6.27 7.11
N PHE A 125 -4.22 6.41 6.26
CA PHE A 125 -4.37 7.03 4.95
C PHE A 125 -5.39 6.27 4.08
N ALA A 126 -5.32 4.94 4.06
CA ALA A 126 -6.27 4.11 3.32
C ALA A 126 -7.71 4.30 3.81
N LEU A 127 -7.93 4.34 5.14
CA LEU A 127 -9.26 4.57 5.73
C LEU A 127 -9.84 5.94 5.33
N ASP A 128 -8.97 6.93 5.08
CA ASP A 128 -9.39 8.29 4.72
C ASP A 128 -9.70 8.46 3.23
N VAL A 129 -9.01 7.73 2.35
CA VAL A 129 -9.10 7.96 0.90
C VAL A 129 -9.88 6.91 0.13
N LEU A 130 -10.13 5.74 0.70
CA LEU A 130 -10.76 4.65 -0.03
C LEU A 130 -12.25 4.88 -0.30
N LYS A 131 -12.67 4.49 -1.50
CA LYS A 131 -14.10 4.31 -1.83
C LYS A 131 -14.68 3.12 -1.07
N PRO A 132 -16.00 3.09 -0.83
CA PRO A 132 -16.67 1.86 -0.41
C PRO A 132 -16.31 0.68 -1.33
N GLY A 133 -16.00 -0.46 -0.75
CA GLY A 133 -15.53 -1.64 -1.49
C GLY A 133 -14.05 -1.66 -1.86
N GLY A 134 -13.33 -0.59 -1.61
CA GLY A 134 -11.90 -0.47 -1.90
C GLY A 134 -11.02 -1.41 -1.08
N GLY A 135 -9.76 -1.51 -1.47
CA GLY A 135 -8.79 -2.42 -0.86
C GLY A 135 -7.52 -1.74 -0.37
N PHE A 136 -6.88 -2.37 0.60
CA PHE A 136 -5.60 -1.96 1.16
C PHE A 136 -4.65 -3.14 1.20
N ILE A 137 -3.45 -2.96 0.66
CA ILE A 137 -2.37 -3.94 0.68
C ILE A 137 -1.16 -3.28 1.33
N ALA A 138 -0.60 -3.90 2.36
CA ALA A 138 0.61 -3.39 2.98
C ALA A 138 1.62 -4.51 3.23
N LYS A 139 2.87 -4.23 2.92
CA LYS A 139 3.96 -5.05 3.42
C LYS A 139 4.06 -4.87 4.93
N VAL A 140 4.10 -5.99 5.64
CA VAL A 140 4.32 -6.06 7.08
C VAL A 140 5.41 -7.07 7.38
N PHE A 141 6.05 -6.92 8.54
CA PHE A 141 6.94 -7.95 9.05
C PHE A 141 6.23 -8.73 10.16
N GLN A 142 6.69 -9.93 10.45
CA GLN A 142 6.12 -10.73 11.52
C GLN A 142 6.08 -9.93 12.83
N GLY A 143 4.88 -9.74 13.39
CA GLY A 143 4.66 -8.88 14.55
C GLY A 143 4.61 -7.37 14.23
N GLY A 144 4.65 -6.96 12.96
CA GLY A 144 4.65 -5.56 12.52
C GLY A 144 3.27 -4.89 12.44
N ALA A 145 2.20 -5.62 12.70
CA ALA A 145 0.86 -5.05 12.86
C ALA A 145 0.37 -5.32 14.27
N THR A 146 -0.07 -4.28 14.99
CA THR A 146 -0.61 -4.43 16.34
C THR A 146 -1.99 -5.08 16.33
N GLY A 147 -2.38 -5.70 17.44
CA GLY A 147 -3.74 -6.24 17.62
C GLY A 147 -4.80 -5.16 17.44
N GLU A 148 -4.55 -3.96 17.94
CA GLU A 148 -5.44 -2.81 17.80
C GLU A 148 -5.64 -2.39 16.35
N LEU A 149 -4.57 -2.35 15.56
CA LEU A 149 -4.66 -2.05 14.12
C LEU A 149 -5.44 -3.13 13.39
N LEU A 150 -5.17 -4.39 13.66
CA LEU A 150 -5.90 -5.51 13.04
C LEU A 150 -7.38 -5.48 13.38
N ASP A 151 -7.73 -5.18 14.62
CA ASP A 151 -9.13 -5.04 15.05
C ASP A 151 -9.81 -3.88 14.34
N LEU A 152 -9.15 -2.73 14.23
CA LEU A 152 -9.64 -1.60 13.45
C LEU A 152 -9.90 -1.98 11.99
N LEU A 153 -8.97 -2.64 11.34
CA LEU A 153 -9.13 -3.06 9.95
C LEU A 153 -10.27 -4.06 9.78
N LYS A 154 -10.44 -5.01 10.69
CA LYS A 154 -11.57 -5.95 10.68
C LYS A 154 -12.93 -5.25 10.83
N HIS A 155 -13.00 -4.13 11.53
CA HIS A 155 -14.20 -3.32 11.60
C HIS A 155 -14.49 -2.52 10.32
N ARG A 156 -13.43 -2.11 9.63
CA ARG A 156 -13.52 -1.22 8.47
C ARG A 156 -13.47 -1.93 7.12
N PHE A 157 -13.14 -3.22 7.10
CA PHE A 157 -13.06 -4.03 5.89
C PHE A 157 -13.84 -5.34 6.06
N GLU A 158 -14.38 -5.84 4.97
CA GLU A 158 -15.09 -7.13 4.95
C GLU A 158 -14.17 -8.30 5.26
N LYS A 159 -12.95 -8.28 4.70
CA LYS A 159 -11.95 -9.32 4.87
C LYS A 159 -10.60 -8.71 5.17
N VAL A 160 -9.91 -9.28 6.16
CA VAL A 160 -8.52 -8.96 6.50
C VAL A 160 -7.75 -10.28 6.59
N ARG A 161 -6.67 -10.38 5.83
CA ARG A 161 -5.84 -11.58 5.80
C ARG A 161 -4.36 -11.25 5.63
N HIS A 162 -3.51 -12.19 6.04
CA HIS A 162 -2.08 -12.17 5.76
C HIS A 162 -1.75 -13.19 4.68
N TYR A 163 -0.83 -12.85 3.81
CA TYR A 163 -0.37 -13.74 2.75
C TYR A 163 1.10 -13.49 2.43
N LYS A 164 1.86 -14.57 2.29
CA LYS A 164 3.25 -14.51 1.86
C LYS A 164 3.34 -15.05 0.42
N PRO A 165 3.53 -14.19 -0.59
CA PRO A 165 3.64 -14.64 -1.97
C PRO A 165 4.93 -15.42 -2.19
N PRO A 166 4.96 -16.38 -3.14
CA PRO A 166 6.15 -17.15 -3.48
C PRO A 166 7.37 -16.31 -3.86
N ALA A 167 7.17 -15.12 -4.44
CA ALA A 167 8.25 -14.19 -4.77
C ALA A 167 8.93 -13.57 -3.54
N SER A 168 8.30 -13.62 -2.36
CA SER A 168 8.96 -13.27 -1.09
C SER A 168 9.95 -14.35 -0.71
N ARG A 169 11.15 -13.93 -0.25
CA ARG A 169 12.17 -14.88 0.21
C ARG A 169 11.65 -15.64 1.44
N SER A 170 11.84 -16.95 1.46
CA SER A 170 11.37 -17.84 2.55
C SER A 170 11.96 -17.47 3.91
N GLU A 171 13.21 -17.02 3.93
CA GLU A 171 13.93 -16.60 5.13
C GLU A 171 13.56 -15.20 5.62
N SER A 172 12.89 -14.42 4.80
CA SER A 172 12.40 -13.08 5.18
C SER A 172 11.19 -13.19 6.11
N ALA A 173 11.16 -12.34 7.15
CA ALA A 173 9.98 -12.16 8.01
C ALA A 173 8.85 -11.36 7.33
N GLU A 174 9.05 -10.97 6.07
CA GLU A 174 8.10 -10.19 5.29
C GLU A 174 6.86 -11.00 4.93
N THR A 175 5.69 -10.39 5.11
CA THR A 175 4.40 -10.87 4.62
C THR A 175 3.56 -9.68 4.15
N PHE A 176 2.38 -9.94 3.60
CA PHE A 176 1.48 -8.88 3.17
C PHE A 176 0.16 -8.97 3.90
N LEU A 177 -0.30 -7.80 4.37
CA LEU A 177 -1.61 -7.60 4.92
C LEU A 177 -2.54 -7.16 3.80
N LEU A 178 -3.65 -7.89 3.61
CA LEU A 178 -4.66 -7.58 2.62
C LEU A 178 -5.98 -7.32 3.33
N ALA A 179 -6.51 -6.12 3.16
CA ALA A 179 -7.82 -5.72 3.64
C ALA A 179 -8.68 -5.33 2.44
N THR A 180 -9.79 -6.01 2.25
CA THR A 180 -10.68 -5.84 1.10
C THR A 180 -12.12 -5.60 1.52
N GLY A 181 -12.89 -4.91 0.67
CA GLY A 181 -14.27 -4.57 0.97
C GLY A 181 -14.38 -3.45 2.00
N PHE A 182 -13.75 -2.32 1.73
CA PHE A 182 -13.78 -1.16 2.63
C PHE A 182 -15.19 -0.71 2.95
N ARG A 183 -15.47 -0.51 4.23
CA ARG A 183 -16.73 0.00 4.77
C ARG A 183 -16.47 1.35 5.45
N PRO A 184 -16.94 2.48 4.87
CA PRO A 184 -16.84 3.77 5.53
C PRO A 184 -17.62 3.75 6.86
N GLU A 185 -17.16 4.52 7.84
CA GLU A 185 -17.96 4.74 9.04
C GLU A 185 -19.29 5.38 8.64
N THR A 186 -20.39 4.75 9.03
CA THR A 186 -21.68 5.44 9.06
C THR A 186 -21.51 6.55 10.12
N LYS A 187 -21.54 7.81 9.69
CA LYS A 187 -21.70 8.93 10.62
C LYS A 187 -22.96 8.59 11.45
N GLY A 188 -22.76 8.34 12.73
CA GLY A 188 -23.85 7.96 13.62
C GLY A 188 -25.01 8.90 13.44
N ALA A 189 -26.20 8.33 13.29
CA ALA A 189 -27.43 9.11 13.41
C ALA A 189 -27.34 9.87 14.75
N PRO A 190 -27.71 11.16 14.80
CA PRO A 190 -27.70 11.89 16.06
C PRO A 190 -28.53 11.12 17.07
N GLU A 191 -27.92 10.82 18.23
CA GLU A 191 -28.65 10.29 19.38
C GLU A 191 -29.87 11.17 19.60
N GLN A 192 -31.04 10.63 19.35
CA GLN A 192 -32.27 11.27 19.75
C GLN A 192 -32.30 11.20 21.29
N ARG A 193 -32.05 12.31 21.90
CA ARG A 193 -32.31 12.53 23.33
C ARG A 193 -33.80 12.70 23.56
#